data_17d2dd09f1465daa6b4475f1b5339316
#
_entry.id   17d2dd09f1465daa6b4475f1b5339316
#
_cell.length_a   1.000
_cell.length_b   1.000
_cell.length_c   1.000
_cell.angle_alpha   90.00
_cell.angle_beta   90.00
_cell.angle_gamma   90.00
#
_symmetry.space_group_name_H-M   'P 1'
#
loop_
_entity.id
_entity.type
_entity.pdbx_description
1 polymer ?
#
loop_
_entity_poly.entity_id
_entity_poly.type
_entity_poly.pdbx_seq_one_letter_code
_entity_poly.pdbx_strand_id
1 'polypeptide(L)'
;CLDNMKNNDDFEQGVEGKINPETNIQYRNRSKVSEKNICTYASDSHFDTEEKEISISIMEEICLLALGEDRAYMSILNDNIPYVLRASILLELALAKKIKANINGDANVDEPWKFIVCVEDSSPADDIFMNETLKILGKEELTLQKWIEVLTGETWSRRLSSHQIHNLRDRVCKSLMEKGIVTSRKSSLFLVETTEYPLIDTKFKRKLCFEVIDSASDIDKLNLRSLCRLLSLKAARILQKALKITDAPTSSRVKTFADEALIKYSIFHNLQAKFGHLLGEGELYLIAGIFKLYEKLNKFF
;
A
#
# COMPACT_ATOMS: atom_id res chain seq x y z
N CYS A 1 -14.53 -66.07 -13.88
CA CYS A 1 -13.73 -67.02 -14.63
C CYS A 1 -12.39 -66.35 -14.86
N LEU A 2 -11.35 -66.68 -14.06
CA LEU A 2 -10.36 -67.76 -14.24
C LEU A 2 -9.63 -67.58 -15.56
N ASP A 3 -8.44 -67.40 -15.65
CA ASP A 3 -7.19 -67.87 -15.13
C ASP A 3 -6.06 -67.65 -16.16
N ASN A 4 -4.91 -67.54 -15.63
CA ASN A 4 -3.59 -68.05 -16.05
C ASN A 4 -2.68 -67.21 -16.91
N MET A 5 -1.59 -66.73 -16.27
CA MET A 5 -0.30 -67.39 -16.08
C MET A 5 0.62 -67.46 -17.31
N LYS A 6 1.78 -66.89 -17.18
CA LYS A 6 3.16 -67.38 -17.19
C LYS A 6 4.13 -66.52 -18.00
N ASN A 7 5.11 -66.01 -17.32
CA ASN A 7 6.58 -66.24 -17.40
C ASN A 7 7.25 -66.40 -18.78
N ASN A 8 8.31 -65.65 -18.98
CA ASN A 8 9.74 -66.05 -19.15
C ASN A 8 10.51 -64.80 -19.59
N ASP A 9 11.50 -64.35 -18.81
CA ASP A 9 12.90 -64.69 -18.76
C ASP A 9 13.74 -64.44 -20.03
N ASP A 10 14.84 -63.76 -19.77
CA ASP A 10 16.15 -63.76 -20.40
C ASP A 10 16.37 -63.07 -21.77
N PHE A 11 17.26 -62.09 -21.77
CA PHE A 11 18.61 -62.18 -22.35
C PHE A 11 19.44 -60.94 -22.05
N GLU A 12 20.60 -61.20 -21.39
CA GLU A 12 21.77 -60.35 -21.27
C GLU A 12 22.46 -60.10 -22.61
N GLN A 13 23.16 -58.99 -22.71
CA GLN A 13 24.50 -58.74 -23.28
C GLN A 13 24.64 -57.24 -23.45
N GLY A 14 25.48 -56.43 -22.83
CA GLY A 14 26.91 -56.60 -22.71
C GLY A 14 27.63 -55.80 -23.78
N VAL A 15 27.99 -54.50 -23.51
CA VAL A 15 29.16 -53.90 -24.15
C VAL A 15 29.83 -52.92 -23.16
N GLU A 16 31.07 -53.30 -22.85
CA GLU A 16 32.10 -52.55 -22.11
C GLU A 16 32.56 -51.33 -22.92
N GLY A 17 32.92 -50.25 -22.23
CA GLY A 17 33.57 -49.11 -22.84
C GLY A 17 34.17 -48.09 -21.88
N LYS A 18 35.29 -48.49 -21.24
CA LYS A 18 36.42 -47.64 -20.83
C LYS A 18 36.23 -46.43 -19.93
N ILE A 19 36.64 -46.65 -18.70
CA ILE A 19 37.07 -45.73 -17.66
C ILE A 19 38.33 -44.97 -18.11
N ASN A 20 38.39 -43.66 -17.80
CA ASN A 20 39.66 -43.03 -17.45
C ASN A 20 39.45 -41.97 -16.36
N PRO A 21 40.34 -41.92 -15.36
CA PRO A 21 40.12 -41.28 -14.07
C PRO A 21 40.84 -39.92 -13.98
N GLU A 22 40.62 -39.29 -12.87
CA GLU A 22 41.25 -38.10 -12.26
C GLU A 22 40.36 -36.86 -12.20
N THR A 23 39.79 -36.61 -11.07
CA THR A 23 40.37 -35.74 -10.05
C THR A 23 39.59 -35.83 -8.73
N ASN A 24 40.37 -36.27 -7.77
CA ASN A 24 40.09 -36.33 -6.34
C ASN A 24 39.99 -34.91 -5.77
N ILE A 25 38.91 -34.54 -5.13
CA ILE A 25 38.91 -33.48 -4.14
C ILE A 25 38.28 -34.01 -2.85
N GLN A 26 39.15 -34.14 -1.87
CA GLN A 26 38.93 -34.67 -0.54
C GLN A 26 37.97 -33.79 0.28
N TYR A 27 36.94 -34.41 0.84
CA TYR A 27 36.25 -33.90 2.02
C TYR A 27 37.16 -34.02 3.24
N ARG A 28 37.48 -32.91 3.86
CA ARG A 28 38.18 -32.87 5.15
C ARG A 28 37.27 -32.19 6.18
N ASN A 29 36.66 -33.00 7.01
CA ASN A 29 36.09 -32.59 8.29
C ASN A 29 37.17 -31.95 9.16
N ARG A 30 36.90 -30.78 9.71
CA ARG A 30 37.52 -30.34 10.97
C ARG A 30 36.57 -29.46 11.78
N SER A 31 36.28 -29.97 12.94
CA SER A 31 35.58 -29.39 14.08
C SER A 31 36.40 -28.30 14.77
N LYS A 32 35.65 -27.33 15.38
CA LYS A 32 35.97 -26.48 16.52
C LYS A 32 37.18 -25.54 16.41
N VAL A 33 36.93 -24.24 16.61
CA VAL A 33 37.55 -23.37 17.62
C VAL A 33 36.95 -21.95 17.57
N SER A 34 36.40 -21.54 18.69
CA SER A 34 36.40 -20.26 19.42
C SER A 34 36.42 -18.90 18.70
N GLU A 35 35.46 -18.10 19.11
CA GLU A 35 35.49 -16.67 19.56
C GLU A 35 36.49 -15.69 18.94
N LYS A 36 35.88 -14.48 18.68
CA LYS A 36 36.53 -13.19 18.52
C LYS A 36 37.22 -12.93 17.18
N ASN A 37 36.51 -12.20 16.32
CA ASN A 37 37.13 -11.05 15.63
C ASN A 37 36.05 -10.09 15.16
N ILE A 38 36.03 -8.94 15.82
CA ILE A 38 35.45 -7.68 15.36
C ILE A 38 36.18 -7.34 14.07
N CYS A 39 35.54 -7.49 12.93
CA CYS A 39 36.03 -6.91 11.68
C CYS A 39 35.46 -5.50 11.55
N THR A 40 36.26 -4.53 11.94
CA THR A 40 36.25 -3.17 11.41
C THR A 40 36.45 -3.25 9.89
N TYR A 41 35.40 -3.01 9.12
CA TYR A 41 35.53 -2.68 7.71
C TYR A 41 35.86 -1.21 7.59
N ALA A 42 37.12 -0.96 7.24
CA ALA A 42 37.62 0.32 6.82
C ALA A 42 36.83 0.84 5.61
N SER A 43 36.47 2.08 5.69
CA SER A 43 36.07 2.96 4.61
C SER A 43 37.01 2.87 3.43
N ASP A 44 36.48 2.62 2.23
CA ASP A 44 36.93 3.24 0.97
C ASP A 44 36.04 2.76 -0.17
N SER A 45 35.11 3.61 -0.55
CA SER A 45 34.79 4.02 -1.92
C SER A 45 33.58 4.96 -1.89
N HIS A 46 33.86 6.23 -2.02
CA HIS A 46 32.89 7.22 -2.45
C HIS A 46 32.32 6.78 -3.81
N PHE A 47 31.11 6.24 -3.79
CA PHE A 47 30.16 6.33 -4.85
C PHE A 47 29.04 7.19 -4.31
N ASP A 48 29.18 8.50 -4.41
CA ASP A 48 28.09 9.46 -4.36
C ASP A 48 27.21 9.26 -5.59
N THR A 49 26.44 8.18 -5.62
CA THR A 49 25.18 8.16 -6.34
C THR A 49 24.20 8.81 -5.37
N GLU A 50 23.83 10.06 -5.61
CA GLU A 50 22.60 10.65 -5.11
C GLU A 50 21.48 9.66 -5.42
N GLU A 51 21.14 8.79 -4.47
CA GLU A 51 19.93 7.97 -4.56
C GLU A 51 18.78 8.97 -4.57
N LYS A 52 18.28 9.26 -5.78
CA LYS A 52 17.11 10.10 -5.97
C LYS A 52 16.00 9.51 -5.11
N GLU A 53 15.65 10.19 -4.04
CA GLU A 53 14.65 9.72 -3.11
C GLU A 53 13.32 9.55 -3.86
N ILE A 54 12.91 8.28 -4.05
CA ILE A 54 11.68 7.95 -4.77
C ILE A 54 10.52 8.30 -3.87
N SER A 55 9.80 9.38 -4.21
CA SER A 55 8.57 9.75 -3.52
C SER A 55 7.38 8.96 -4.10
N ILE A 56 6.57 8.38 -3.21
CA ILE A 56 5.32 7.70 -3.56
C ILE A 56 4.15 8.28 -2.79
N SER A 57 2.97 8.26 -3.39
CA SER A 57 1.73 8.73 -2.77
C SER A 57 1.18 7.71 -1.77
N ILE A 58 0.29 8.16 -0.85
CA ILE A 58 -0.40 7.27 0.12
C ILE A 58 -1.11 6.13 -0.62
N MET A 59 -1.69 6.41 -1.76
CA MET A 59 -2.35 5.44 -2.61
C MET A 59 -1.37 4.36 -3.12
N GLU A 60 -0.17 4.77 -3.56
CA GLU A 60 0.90 3.87 -3.98
C GLU A 60 1.44 3.04 -2.80
N GLU A 61 1.58 3.66 -1.62
CA GLU A 61 1.98 2.98 -0.38
C GLU A 61 0.99 1.86 -0.01
N ILE A 62 -0.34 2.14 -0.12
CA ILE A 62 -1.39 1.14 0.11
C ILE A 62 -1.26 -0.02 -0.89
N CYS A 63 -1.12 0.28 -2.18
CA CYS A 63 -0.98 -0.75 -3.21
C CYS A 63 0.28 -1.59 -2.99
N LEU A 64 1.43 -0.96 -2.71
CA LEU A 64 2.70 -1.63 -2.47
C LEU A 64 2.63 -2.59 -1.27
N LEU A 65 2.03 -2.15 -0.16
CA LEU A 65 1.86 -2.97 1.03
C LEU A 65 0.78 -4.05 0.85
N ALA A 66 -0.20 -3.81 -0.03
CA ALA A 66 -1.22 -4.79 -0.39
C ALA A 66 -0.68 -5.96 -1.22
N LEU A 67 0.39 -5.77 -2.00
CA LEU A 67 1.03 -6.83 -2.77
C LEU A 67 1.58 -7.90 -1.83
N GLY A 68 1.22 -9.17 -2.08
CA GLY A 68 1.71 -10.32 -1.32
C GLY A 68 3.18 -10.62 -1.64
N GLU A 69 3.88 -11.27 -0.72
CA GLU A 69 5.24 -11.75 -0.94
C GLU A 69 5.23 -13.02 -1.81
N ASP A 70 4.28 -13.94 -1.54
CA ASP A 70 4.17 -15.21 -2.25
C ASP A 70 3.38 -15.10 -3.56
N ARG A 71 2.48 -14.16 -3.64
CA ARG A 71 1.61 -13.92 -4.79
C ARG A 71 1.55 -12.42 -5.03
N ALA A 72 2.20 -11.98 -6.09
CA ALA A 72 2.35 -10.57 -6.45
C ALA A 72 1.03 -9.95 -6.98
N TYR A 73 -0.12 -10.39 -6.47
CA TYR A 73 -1.43 -9.77 -6.72
C TYR A 73 -2.09 -9.32 -5.42
N MET A 74 -2.86 -8.28 -5.50
CA MET A 74 -3.69 -7.83 -4.39
C MET A 74 -4.89 -8.76 -4.23
N SER A 75 -5.24 -9.09 -2.98
CA SER A 75 -6.45 -9.86 -2.70
C SER A 75 -7.68 -9.15 -3.29
N ILE A 76 -8.43 -9.88 -4.12
CA ILE A 76 -9.67 -9.39 -4.72
C ILE A 76 -10.77 -9.26 -3.65
N LEU A 77 -10.62 -10.00 -2.53
CA LEU A 77 -11.63 -10.11 -1.47
C LEU A 77 -11.61 -8.95 -0.45
N ASN A 78 -10.75 -7.96 -0.63
CA ASN A 78 -10.74 -6.79 0.25
C ASN A 78 -11.51 -5.63 -0.38
N ASP A 79 -12.79 -5.54 -0.06
CA ASP A 79 -13.73 -4.58 -0.63
C ASP A 79 -13.44 -3.12 -0.23
N ASN A 80 -12.67 -2.89 0.84
CA ASN A 80 -12.35 -1.55 1.30
C ASN A 80 -11.26 -0.85 0.47
N ILE A 81 -10.40 -1.60 -0.23
CA ILE A 81 -9.27 -1.01 -0.98
C ILE A 81 -9.75 -0.01 -2.05
N PRO A 82 -10.75 -0.32 -2.91
CA PRO A 82 -11.21 0.64 -3.92
C PRO A 82 -11.67 1.97 -3.33
N TYR A 83 -12.40 1.92 -2.23
CA TYR A 83 -12.89 3.10 -1.52
C TYR A 83 -11.74 3.91 -0.92
N VAL A 84 -10.83 3.24 -0.19
CA VAL A 84 -9.70 3.89 0.48
C VAL A 84 -8.72 4.51 -0.52
N LEU A 85 -8.47 3.89 -1.68
CA LEU A 85 -7.62 4.48 -2.72
C LEU A 85 -8.16 5.84 -3.21
N ARG A 86 -9.48 5.96 -3.43
CA ARG A 86 -10.09 7.24 -3.86
C ARG A 86 -10.06 8.26 -2.73
N ALA A 87 -10.35 7.83 -1.51
CA ALA A 87 -10.21 8.69 -0.34
C ALA A 87 -8.76 9.18 -0.14
N SER A 88 -7.76 8.34 -0.44
CA SER A 88 -6.35 8.73 -0.36
C SER A 88 -5.96 9.79 -1.40
N ILE A 89 -6.55 9.78 -2.60
CA ILE A 89 -6.35 10.89 -3.56
C ILE A 89 -6.87 12.20 -2.98
N LEU A 90 -8.05 12.17 -2.37
CA LEU A 90 -8.63 13.37 -1.74
C LEU A 90 -7.80 13.83 -0.52
N LEU A 91 -7.21 12.91 0.26
CA LEU A 91 -6.27 13.26 1.32
C LEU A 91 -5.03 13.97 0.77
N GLU A 92 -4.41 13.44 -0.29
CA GLU A 92 -3.24 14.07 -0.92
C GLU A 92 -3.59 15.45 -1.47
N LEU A 93 -4.74 15.61 -2.10
CA LEU A 93 -5.21 16.90 -2.60
C LEU A 93 -5.45 17.92 -1.47
N ALA A 94 -6.00 17.48 -0.33
CA ALA A 94 -6.18 18.33 0.85
C ALA A 94 -4.82 18.69 1.48
N LEU A 95 -3.90 17.74 1.62
CA LEU A 95 -2.53 17.99 2.10
C LEU A 95 -1.77 18.98 1.21
N ALA A 96 -2.00 18.93 -0.09
CA ALA A 96 -1.44 19.85 -1.08
C ALA A 96 -2.20 21.18 -1.18
N LYS A 97 -3.23 21.41 -0.34
CA LYS A 97 -4.10 22.63 -0.34
C LYS A 97 -4.80 22.87 -1.68
N LYS A 98 -5.02 21.80 -2.45
CA LYS A 98 -5.73 21.90 -3.75
C LYS A 98 -7.24 21.87 -3.60
N ILE A 99 -7.74 21.22 -2.54
CA ILE A 99 -9.16 21.12 -2.23
C ILE A 99 -9.42 21.39 -0.75
N LYS A 100 -10.60 21.92 -0.45
CA LYS A 100 -11.07 22.15 0.91
C LYS A 100 -12.57 21.85 1.05
N ALA A 101 -13.04 21.69 2.29
CA ALA A 101 -14.46 21.67 2.62
C ALA A 101 -15.05 23.09 2.56
N ASN A 102 -16.24 23.24 2.02
CA ASN A 102 -17.02 24.48 2.13
C ASN A 102 -17.70 24.52 3.51
N ILE A 103 -17.09 25.24 4.44
CA ILE A 103 -17.56 25.37 5.82
C ILE A 103 -18.62 26.49 6.02
N ASN A 104 -18.89 27.29 4.98
CA ASN A 104 -19.84 28.42 5.05
C ASN A 104 -21.31 28.00 4.83
N GLY A 105 -21.59 26.68 4.71
CA GLY A 105 -22.92 26.14 4.53
C GLY A 105 -23.58 25.67 5.84
N ASP A 106 -24.85 25.29 5.77
CA ASP A 106 -25.64 24.75 6.89
C ASP A 106 -25.22 23.31 7.31
N ALA A 107 -24.04 22.82 6.90
CA ALA A 107 -23.61 21.49 7.21
C ALA A 107 -23.21 21.39 8.70
N ASN A 108 -23.69 20.34 9.37
CA ASN A 108 -23.40 20.07 10.76
C ASN A 108 -21.91 19.75 10.94
N VAL A 109 -21.23 20.47 11.82
CA VAL A 109 -19.80 20.31 12.16
C VAL A 109 -19.47 18.89 12.62
N ASP A 110 -20.45 18.19 13.19
CA ASP A 110 -20.32 16.80 13.64
C ASP A 110 -20.40 15.78 12.50
N GLU A 111 -20.77 16.24 11.28
CA GLU A 111 -20.90 15.40 10.09
C GLU A 111 -19.99 15.89 8.95
N PRO A 112 -18.66 15.97 9.16
CA PRO A 112 -17.73 16.59 8.20
C PRO A 112 -17.71 15.92 6.82
N TRP A 113 -18.16 14.68 6.70
CA TRP A 113 -18.31 13.98 5.41
C TRP A 113 -19.47 14.50 4.55
N LYS A 114 -20.34 15.33 5.09
CA LYS A 114 -21.45 15.99 4.38
C LYS A 114 -21.06 17.36 3.81
N PHE A 115 -19.90 17.90 4.14
CA PHE A 115 -19.44 19.14 3.54
C PHE A 115 -19.19 18.98 2.04
N ILE A 116 -19.53 20.02 1.28
CA ILE A 116 -19.23 20.10 -0.14
C ILE A 116 -17.72 20.27 -0.30
N VAL A 117 -17.15 19.55 -1.25
CA VAL A 117 -15.74 19.65 -1.61
C VAL A 117 -15.56 20.74 -2.66
N CYS A 118 -14.73 21.73 -2.37
CA CYS A 118 -14.38 22.82 -3.29
C CYS A 118 -12.94 22.69 -3.76
N VAL A 119 -12.69 22.95 -5.05
CA VAL A 119 -11.35 23.12 -5.60
C VAL A 119 -10.88 24.53 -5.26
N GLU A 120 -9.75 24.63 -4.56
CA GLU A 120 -9.12 25.90 -4.17
C GLU A 120 -8.03 26.30 -5.15
N ASP A 121 -7.22 25.35 -5.58
CA ASP A 121 -6.15 25.55 -6.56
C ASP A 121 -6.23 24.47 -7.64
N SER A 122 -6.55 24.89 -8.86
CA SER A 122 -6.66 24.03 -10.04
C SER A 122 -5.34 23.85 -10.79
N SER A 123 -4.24 24.46 -10.30
CA SER A 123 -2.92 24.26 -10.93
C SER A 123 -2.50 22.80 -10.89
N PRO A 124 -1.73 22.33 -11.89
CA PRO A 124 -1.33 20.95 -11.94
C PRO A 124 -0.61 20.48 -10.66
N ALA A 125 -0.94 19.27 -10.23
CA ALA A 125 -0.22 18.55 -9.19
C ALA A 125 0.83 17.62 -9.83
N ASP A 126 1.79 17.16 -9.04
CA ASP A 126 2.86 16.27 -9.53
C ASP A 126 2.35 14.86 -9.86
N ASP A 127 1.20 14.47 -9.30
CA ASP A 127 0.61 13.15 -9.46
C ASP A 127 -0.51 13.16 -10.51
N ILE A 128 -0.48 12.18 -11.43
CA ILE A 128 -1.46 12.06 -12.52
C ILE A 128 -2.89 11.81 -12.02
N PHE A 129 -3.04 11.06 -10.92
CA PHE A 129 -4.36 10.74 -10.35
C PHE A 129 -4.94 11.96 -9.63
N MET A 130 -4.10 12.77 -8.99
CA MET A 130 -4.50 14.04 -8.42
C MET A 130 -5.00 15.00 -9.51
N ASN A 131 -4.29 15.11 -10.61
CA ASN A 131 -4.68 15.94 -11.76
C ASN A 131 -5.99 15.51 -12.41
N GLU A 132 -6.18 14.20 -12.58
CA GLU A 132 -7.43 13.63 -13.10
C GLU A 132 -8.60 13.94 -12.14
N THR A 133 -8.39 13.73 -10.84
CA THR A 133 -9.40 13.98 -9.83
C THR A 133 -9.76 15.47 -9.73
N LEU A 134 -8.80 16.39 -9.76
CA LEU A 134 -9.06 17.83 -9.77
C LEU A 134 -9.96 18.25 -10.93
N LYS A 135 -9.71 17.72 -12.13
CA LYS A 135 -10.55 18.00 -13.31
C LYS A 135 -11.98 17.47 -13.15
N ILE A 136 -12.14 16.36 -12.41
CA ILE A 136 -13.46 15.80 -12.13
C ILE A 136 -14.19 16.62 -11.08
N LEU A 137 -13.52 16.96 -9.97
CA LEU A 137 -14.09 17.73 -8.86
C LEU A 137 -14.60 19.11 -9.30
N GLY A 138 -13.93 19.76 -10.25
CA GLY A 138 -14.33 21.06 -10.76
C GLY A 138 -15.64 21.07 -11.58
N LYS A 139 -16.25 19.90 -11.86
CA LYS A 139 -17.46 19.82 -12.69
C LYS A 139 -18.76 19.82 -11.91
N GLU A 140 -18.74 19.45 -10.64
CA GLU A 140 -19.93 19.23 -9.82
C GLU A 140 -19.68 19.64 -8.37
N GLU A 141 -20.72 20.10 -7.70
CA GLU A 141 -20.68 20.38 -6.27
C GLU A 141 -21.31 19.21 -5.50
N LEU A 142 -20.48 18.34 -4.97
CA LEU A 142 -20.91 17.16 -4.23
C LEU A 142 -20.26 17.13 -2.85
N THR A 143 -20.94 16.44 -1.92
CA THR A 143 -20.38 16.20 -0.59
C THR A 143 -19.17 15.23 -0.67
N LEU A 144 -18.31 15.28 0.32
CA LEU A 144 -17.13 14.41 0.44
C LEU A 144 -17.50 12.93 0.29
N GLN A 145 -18.50 12.46 1.03
CA GLN A 145 -18.97 11.07 0.93
C GLN A 145 -19.42 10.77 -0.50
N LYS A 146 -20.21 11.64 -1.10
CA LYS A 146 -20.72 11.42 -2.46
C LYS A 146 -19.60 11.38 -3.49
N TRP A 147 -18.57 12.21 -3.33
CA TRP A 147 -17.41 12.16 -4.21
C TRP A 147 -16.70 10.79 -4.16
N ILE A 148 -16.45 10.24 -2.96
CA ILE A 148 -15.79 8.93 -2.86
C ILE A 148 -16.64 7.84 -3.53
N GLU A 149 -17.97 7.83 -3.30
CA GLU A 149 -18.90 6.90 -3.96
C GLU A 149 -18.85 7.02 -5.49
N VAL A 150 -18.90 8.26 -6.01
CA VAL A 150 -18.85 8.53 -7.45
C VAL A 150 -17.52 8.11 -8.07
N LEU A 151 -16.40 8.49 -7.45
CA LEU A 151 -15.06 8.12 -7.91
C LEU A 151 -14.83 6.61 -7.87
N THR A 152 -15.51 5.89 -6.97
CA THR A 152 -15.47 4.42 -6.87
C THR A 152 -16.39 3.75 -7.90
N GLY A 153 -17.39 4.46 -8.38
CA GLY A 153 -18.42 3.94 -9.30
C GLY A 153 -19.67 3.44 -8.60
N GLU A 154 -19.80 3.68 -7.30
CA GLU A 154 -20.97 3.34 -6.49
C GLU A 154 -22.07 4.40 -6.64
N THR A 155 -22.51 4.64 -7.87
CA THR A 155 -23.56 5.62 -8.16
C THR A 155 -24.57 5.10 -9.15
N TRP A 156 -25.87 5.33 -8.86
CA TRP A 156 -26.98 5.04 -9.75
C TRP A 156 -27.23 6.13 -10.80
N SER A 157 -26.57 7.29 -10.67
CA SER A 157 -26.70 8.41 -11.60
C SER A 157 -25.85 8.19 -12.84
N ARG A 158 -26.48 8.05 -14.02
CA ARG A 158 -25.77 7.95 -15.31
C ARG A 158 -24.85 9.15 -15.57
N ARG A 159 -25.25 10.35 -15.15
CA ARG A 159 -24.44 11.57 -15.28
C ARG A 159 -23.16 11.47 -14.47
N LEU A 160 -23.26 11.02 -13.23
CA LEU A 160 -22.12 10.90 -12.31
C LEU A 160 -21.23 9.69 -12.59
N SER A 161 -21.75 8.66 -13.25
CA SER A 161 -20.95 7.47 -13.60
C SER A 161 -19.77 7.78 -14.54
N SER A 162 -19.86 8.87 -15.31
CA SER A 162 -18.74 9.35 -16.16
C SER A 162 -17.57 9.94 -15.36
N HIS A 163 -17.73 10.16 -14.05
CA HIS A 163 -16.70 10.70 -13.15
C HIS A 163 -15.97 9.60 -12.37
N GLN A 164 -16.27 8.34 -12.64
CA GLN A 164 -15.59 7.21 -12.02
C GLN A 164 -14.13 7.13 -12.48
N ILE A 165 -13.22 6.87 -11.54
CA ILE A 165 -11.82 6.54 -11.84
C ILE A 165 -11.71 5.03 -12.03
N HIS A 166 -11.68 4.60 -13.30
CA HIS A 166 -11.63 3.20 -13.67
C HIS A 166 -10.25 2.58 -13.43
N ASN A 167 -10.24 1.29 -13.07
CA ASN A 167 -9.04 0.45 -12.97
C ASN A 167 -7.90 1.08 -12.13
N LEU A 168 -8.26 1.87 -11.10
CA LEU A 168 -7.28 2.64 -10.33
C LEU A 168 -6.16 1.76 -9.75
N ARG A 169 -6.51 0.57 -9.23
CA ARG A 169 -5.54 -0.37 -8.67
C ARG A 169 -4.42 -0.75 -9.66
N ASP A 170 -4.80 -1.16 -10.89
CA ASP A 170 -3.83 -1.51 -11.93
C ASP A 170 -3.03 -0.32 -12.40
N ARG A 171 -3.66 0.86 -12.48
CA ARG A 171 -2.98 2.09 -12.88
C ARG A 171 -1.94 2.51 -11.84
N VAL A 172 -2.24 2.37 -10.55
CA VAL A 172 -1.29 2.63 -9.46
C VAL A 172 -0.13 1.63 -9.48
N CYS A 173 -0.40 0.34 -9.73
CA CYS A 173 0.67 -0.64 -9.90
C CYS A 173 1.56 -0.32 -11.11
N LYS A 174 1.01 0.20 -12.21
CA LYS A 174 1.79 0.68 -13.35
C LYS A 174 2.65 1.91 -12.98
N SER A 175 2.13 2.84 -12.20
CA SER A 175 2.93 3.97 -11.69
C SER A 175 4.10 3.49 -10.81
N LEU A 176 3.89 2.49 -9.94
CA LEU A 176 4.96 1.86 -9.17
C LEU A 176 5.99 1.15 -10.08
N MET A 177 5.55 0.61 -11.23
CA MET A 177 6.44 0.01 -12.23
C MET A 177 7.28 1.07 -12.95
N GLU A 178 6.70 2.20 -13.32
CA GLU A 178 7.39 3.34 -13.91
C GLU A 178 8.44 3.92 -12.96
N LYS A 179 8.18 3.89 -11.65
CA LYS A 179 9.12 4.27 -10.58
C LYS A 179 10.20 3.19 -10.31
N GLY A 180 10.15 2.04 -10.98
CA GLY A 180 11.13 0.95 -10.82
C GLY A 180 10.99 0.18 -9.49
N ILE A 181 9.83 0.23 -8.82
CA ILE A 181 9.59 -0.46 -7.54
C ILE A 181 9.08 -1.88 -7.76
N VAL A 182 8.22 -2.07 -8.76
CA VAL A 182 7.67 -3.36 -9.15
C VAL A 182 7.91 -3.62 -10.63
N THR A 183 7.82 -4.88 -11.04
CA THR A 183 7.75 -5.28 -12.46
C THR A 183 6.37 -5.87 -12.74
N SER A 184 6.09 -6.25 -13.97
CA SER A 184 4.82 -6.91 -14.33
C SER A 184 5.07 -8.27 -14.95
N ARG A 185 4.23 -9.25 -14.57
CA ARG A 185 4.23 -10.60 -15.13
C ARG A 185 2.79 -11.04 -15.38
N LYS A 186 2.53 -11.58 -16.57
CA LYS A 186 1.25 -12.23 -16.84
C LYS A 186 1.24 -13.60 -16.16
N SER A 187 0.18 -13.88 -15.43
CA SER A 187 -0.08 -15.17 -14.79
C SER A 187 -1.47 -15.64 -15.21
N SER A 188 -1.61 -16.91 -15.50
CA SER A 188 -2.92 -17.50 -15.77
C SER A 188 -3.36 -18.30 -14.54
N LEU A 189 -4.45 -17.88 -13.92
CA LEU A 189 -5.10 -18.60 -12.83
C LEU A 189 -6.33 -19.30 -13.42
N PHE A 190 -6.22 -20.59 -13.72
CA PHE A 190 -7.24 -21.38 -14.45
C PHE A 190 -7.54 -20.79 -15.84
N LEU A 191 -8.70 -20.17 -16.02
CA LEU A 191 -9.15 -19.59 -17.29
C LEU A 191 -9.08 -18.05 -17.31
N VAL A 192 -8.54 -17.42 -16.25
CA VAL A 192 -8.47 -15.97 -16.14
C VAL A 192 -7.00 -15.53 -16.21
N GLU A 193 -6.70 -14.69 -17.20
CA GLU A 193 -5.39 -14.01 -17.23
C GLU A 193 -5.38 -12.90 -16.18
N THR A 194 -4.39 -12.92 -15.30
CA THR A 194 -4.16 -11.89 -14.29
C THR A 194 -2.77 -11.30 -14.46
N THR A 195 -2.63 -10.02 -14.14
CA THR A 195 -1.33 -9.37 -14.08
C THR A 195 -0.85 -9.38 -12.63
N GLU A 196 0.33 -9.92 -12.41
CA GLU A 196 1.05 -9.88 -11.16
C GLU A 196 2.08 -8.74 -11.20
N TYR A 197 2.34 -8.16 -10.03
CA TYR A 197 3.30 -7.06 -9.87
C TYR A 197 4.36 -7.43 -8.81
N PRO A 198 5.33 -8.33 -9.16
CA PRO A 198 6.40 -8.69 -8.24
C PRO A 198 7.34 -7.51 -7.97
N LEU A 199 7.82 -7.43 -6.73
CA LEU A 199 8.80 -6.43 -6.30
C LEU A 199 10.12 -6.64 -7.02
N ILE A 200 10.77 -5.55 -7.44
CA ILE A 200 12.14 -5.58 -7.97
C ILE A 200 13.12 -5.72 -6.81
N ASP A 201 12.92 -4.93 -5.73
CA ASP A 201 13.68 -5.02 -4.49
C ASP A 201 12.74 -4.92 -3.28
N THR A 202 12.91 -5.79 -2.32
CA THR A 202 12.13 -5.79 -1.07
C THR A 202 12.54 -4.68 -0.10
N LYS A 203 13.72 -4.07 -0.27
CA LYS A 203 14.25 -3.03 0.61
C LYS A 203 13.31 -1.84 0.72
N PHE A 204 12.78 -1.36 -0.41
CA PHE A 204 11.86 -0.22 -0.43
C PHE A 204 10.58 -0.50 0.38
N LYS A 205 9.97 -1.67 0.17
CA LYS A 205 8.79 -2.09 0.94
C LYS A 205 9.10 -2.23 2.44
N ARG A 206 10.26 -2.80 2.78
CA ARG A 206 10.69 -2.92 4.19
C ARG A 206 10.92 -1.56 4.83
N LYS A 207 11.57 -0.61 4.13
CA LYS A 207 11.75 0.78 4.59
C LYS A 207 10.39 1.40 4.92
N LEU A 208 9.40 1.29 4.01
CA LEU A 208 8.04 1.78 4.23
C LEU A 208 7.37 1.13 5.46
N CYS A 209 7.53 -0.19 5.65
CA CYS A 209 7.01 -0.86 6.85
C CYS A 209 7.62 -0.29 8.15
N PHE A 210 8.94 -0.05 8.19
CA PHE A 210 9.60 0.56 9.34
C PHE A 210 9.11 1.99 9.59
N GLU A 211 8.93 2.80 8.55
CA GLU A 211 8.37 4.15 8.68
C GLU A 211 6.95 4.15 9.25
N VAL A 212 6.11 3.18 8.86
CA VAL A 212 4.76 3.01 9.41
C VAL A 212 4.83 2.66 10.91
N ILE A 213 5.72 1.75 11.30
CA ILE A 213 5.89 1.31 12.68
C ILE A 213 6.46 2.45 13.54
N ASP A 214 7.49 3.14 13.07
CA ASP A 214 8.13 4.24 13.80
C ASP A 214 7.18 5.40 14.01
N SER A 215 6.41 5.79 12.98
CA SER A 215 5.41 6.86 13.07
C SER A 215 4.27 6.56 14.08
N ALA A 216 3.98 5.30 14.35
CA ALA A 216 2.99 4.88 15.33
C ALA A 216 3.58 4.59 16.73
N SER A 217 4.90 4.67 16.88
CA SER A 217 5.58 4.39 18.14
C SER A 217 5.67 5.62 19.07
N ASP A 218 5.61 6.82 18.48
CA ASP A 218 5.72 8.07 19.19
C ASP A 218 4.74 9.11 18.64
N ILE A 219 3.80 9.55 19.49
CA ILE A 219 2.77 10.53 19.10
C ILE A 219 3.38 11.89 18.73
N ASP A 220 4.53 12.23 19.27
CA ASP A 220 5.19 13.52 18.98
C ASP A 220 5.87 13.52 17.61
N LYS A 221 6.30 12.36 17.14
CA LYS A 221 6.86 12.16 15.79
C LYS A 221 5.80 12.04 14.70
N LEU A 222 4.54 11.88 15.07
CA LEU A 222 3.44 11.69 14.12
C LEU A 222 3.15 13.00 13.39
N ASN A 223 3.61 13.13 12.15
CA ASN A 223 3.21 14.20 11.27
C ASN A 223 1.87 13.88 10.58
N LEU A 224 1.23 14.91 10.00
CA LEU A 224 -0.11 14.78 9.40
C LEU A 224 -0.15 13.76 8.25
N ARG A 225 0.87 13.74 7.38
CA ARG A 225 0.97 12.77 6.28
C ARG A 225 1.09 11.33 6.80
N SER A 226 1.94 11.10 7.82
CA SER A 226 2.08 9.78 8.46
C SER A 226 0.80 9.32 9.13
N LEU A 227 0.04 10.26 9.74
CA LEU A 227 -1.29 9.96 10.28
C LEU A 227 -2.25 9.54 9.15
N CYS A 228 -2.31 10.30 8.06
CA CYS A 228 -3.15 9.96 6.90
C CYS A 228 -2.79 8.58 6.33
N ARG A 229 -1.49 8.27 6.17
CA ARG A 229 -0.98 6.96 5.76
C ARG A 229 -1.45 5.85 6.69
N LEU A 230 -1.18 5.98 7.99
CA LEU A 230 -1.51 4.98 9.01
C LEU A 230 -3.01 4.64 9.02
N LEU A 231 -3.86 5.68 9.03
CA LEU A 231 -5.31 5.50 9.08
C LEU A 231 -5.87 4.95 7.77
N SER A 232 -5.28 5.31 6.62
CA SER A 232 -5.64 4.71 5.33
C SER A 232 -5.26 3.23 5.26
N LEU A 233 -4.06 2.84 5.72
CA LEU A 233 -3.64 1.43 5.80
C LEU A 233 -4.55 0.62 6.72
N LYS A 234 -4.99 1.21 7.84
CA LYS A 234 -5.95 0.60 8.76
C LYS A 234 -7.31 0.41 8.08
N ALA A 235 -7.87 1.46 7.47
CA ALA A 235 -9.16 1.41 6.79
C ALA A 235 -9.17 0.42 5.61
N ALA A 236 -8.07 0.32 4.88
CA ALA A 236 -7.85 -0.66 3.82
C ALA A 236 -7.59 -2.08 4.34
N ARG A 237 -7.51 -2.30 5.65
CA ARG A 237 -7.17 -3.59 6.30
C ARG A 237 -5.80 -4.15 5.87
N ILE A 238 -4.86 -3.26 5.54
CA ILE A 238 -3.52 -3.60 5.07
C ILE A 238 -2.47 -3.42 6.16
N LEU A 239 -2.77 -2.65 7.22
CA LEU A 239 -1.84 -2.38 8.31
C LEU A 239 -1.18 -3.66 8.85
N GLN A 240 -1.93 -4.76 8.97
CA GLN A 240 -1.37 -6.04 9.43
C GLN A 240 -0.26 -6.60 8.53
N LYS A 241 -0.29 -6.30 7.21
CA LYS A 241 0.78 -6.72 6.29
C LYS A 241 2.07 -5.95 6.55
N ALA A 242 1.96 -4.64 6.84
CA ALA A 242 3.11 -3.83 7.22
C ALA A 242 3.74 -4.29 8.55
N LEU A 243 2.92 -4.80 9.48
CA LEU A 243 3.35 -5.23 10.80
C LEU A 243 3.95 -6.66 10.85
N LYS A 244 3.98 -7.40 9.74
CA LYS A 244 4.58 -8.74 9.69
C LYS A 244 6.09 -8.78 9.97
N ILE A 245 6.78 -7.65 9.81
CA ILE A 245 8.23 -7.55 10.01
C ILE A 245 8.63 -7.26 11.45
N THR A 246 7.66 -7.09 12.36
CA THR A 246 7.89 -6.74 13.76
C THR A 246 7.36 -7.83 14.72
N ASP A 247 7.75 -7.76 15.97
CA ASP A 247 7.30 -8.66 17.04
C ASP A 247 5.82 -8.43 17.42
N ALA A 248 5.21 -9.41 18.07
CA ALA A 248 3.81 -9.37 18.45
C ALA A 248 3.44 -8.22 19.42
N PRO A 249 4.25 -7.88 20.44
CA PRO A 249 4.00 -6.74 21.30
C PRO A 249 3.97 -5.40 20.55
N THR A 250 4.93 -5.15 19.69
CA THR A 250 5.00 -3.93 18.86
C THR A 250 3.83 -3.89 17.87
N SER A 251 3.51 -5.00 17.21
CA SER A 251 2.35 -5.11 16.33
C SER A 251 1.04 -4.76 17.05
N SER A 252 0.86 -5.27 18.28
CA SER A 252 -0.32 -4.96 19.12
C SER A 252 -0.40 -3.48 19.46
N ARG A 253 0.72 -2.88 19.91
CA ARG A 253 0.77 -1.44 20.24
C ARG A 253 0.40 -0.56 19.05
N VAL A 254 0.97 -0.83 17.87
CA VAL A 254 0.68 -0.05 16.65
C VAL A 254 -0.79 -0.18 16.25
N LYS A 255 -1.39 -1.35 16.38
CA LYS A 255 -2.83 -1.55 16.11
C LYS A 255 -3.70 -0.75 17.07
N THR A 256 -3.45 -0.86 18.39
CA THR A 256 -4.17 -0.10 19.41
C THR A 256 -4.03 1.40 19.17
N PHE A 257 -2.80 1.87 18.90
CA PHE A 257 -2.56 3.27 18.57
C PHE A 257 -3.35 3.74 17.34
N ALA A 258 -3.39 2.91 16.27
CA ALA A 258 -4.17 3.24 15.07
C ALA A 258 -5.68 3.25 15.33
N ASP A 259 -6.18 2.41 16.25
CA ASP A 259 -7.59 2.41 16.69
C ASP A 259 -7.93 3.71 17.43
N GLU A 260 -7.12 4.08 18.42
CA GLU A 260 -7.28 5.29 19.21
C GLU A 260 -7.12 6.55 18.35
N ALA A 261 -6.12 6.57 17.47
CA ALA A 261 -5.87 7.68 16.55
C ALA A 261 -7.03 7.92 15.59
N LEU A 262 -7.65 6.84 15.08
CA LEU A 262 -8.80 6.95 14.17
C LEU A 262 -9.99 7.62 14.89
N ILE A 263 -10.31 7.19 16.12
CA ILE A 263 -11.38 7.78 16.91
C ILE A 263 -11.05 9.23 17.27
N LYS A 264 -9.82 9.48 17.74
CA LYS A 264 -9.40 10.81 18.18
C LYS A 264 -9.40 11.84 17.04
N TYR A 265 -8.77 11.50 15.91
CA TYR A 265 -8.53 12.45 14.82
C TYR A 265 -9.66 12.46 13.76
N SER A 266 -10.69 11.63 13.89
CA SER A 266 -11.95 11.81 13.16
C SER A 266 -12.78 12.99 13.72
N ILE A 267 -12.39 13.55 14.87
CA ILE A 267 -12.97 14.74 15.47
C ILE A 267 -12.14 15.96 15.06
N PHE A 268 -12.75 16.90 14.37
CA PHE A 268 -12.08 18.08 13.81
C PHE A 268 -11.24 18.85 14.84
N HIS A 269 -11.79 19.14 16.02
CA HIS A 269 -11.07 19.91 17.05
C HIS A 269 -9.73 19.26 17.49
N ASN A 270 -9.67 17.95 17.57
CA ASN A 270 -8.43 17.24 17.92
C ASN A 270 -7.40 17.33 16.78
N LEU A 271 -7.87 17.28 15.53
CA LEU A 271 -7.02 17.44 14.35
C LEU A 271 -6.50 18.88 14.26
N GLN A 272 -7.38 19.86 14.45
CA GLN A 272 -7.04 21.29 14.46
C GLN A 272 -6.06 21.64 15.57
N ALA A 273 -6.26 21.13 16.80
CA ALA A 273 -5.37 21.40 17.94
C ALA A 273 -3.92 20.96 17.66
N LYS A 274 -3.74 19.83 16.92
CA LYS A 274 -2.39 19.32 16.63
C LYS A 274 -1.82 19.88 15.32
N PHE A 275 -2.61 20.04 14.28
CA PHE A 275 -2.15 20.32 12.91
C PHE A 275 -2.68 21.62 12.31
N GLY A 276 -3.42 22.45 13.08
CA GLY A 276 -3.98 23.72 12.61
C GLY A 276 -2.93 24.75 12.16
N HIS A 277 -1.66 24.57 12.55
CA HIS A 277 -0.55 25.39 12.08
C HIS A 277 -0.06 25.02 10.67
N LEU A 278 -0.48 23.86 10.11
CA LEU A 278 -0.04 23.36 8.80
C LEU A 278 -1.06 23.66 7.69
N LEU A 279 -2.36 23.50 8.00
CA LEU A 279 -3.47 23.57 7.06
C LEU A 279 -4.58 24.48 7.59
N GLY A 280 -5.38 25.03 6.67
CA GLY A 280 -6.57 25.77 7.00
C GLY A 280 -7.72 24.87 7.52
N GLU A 281 -8.77 25.52 8.03
CA GLU A 281 -9.91 24.80 8.59
C GLU A 281 -10.61 23.90 7.55
N GLY A 282 -10.79 24.39 6.32
CA GLY A 282 -11.47 23.65 5.26
C GLY A 282 -10.77 22.34 4.90
N GLU A 283 -9.44 22.34 4.79
CA GLU A 283 -8.64 21.14 4.53
C GLU A 283 -8.70 20.17 5.72
N LEU A 284 -8.63 20.69 6.94
CA LEU A 284 -8.70 19.86 8.15
C LEU A 284 -10.09 19.25 8.35
N TYR A 285 -11.18 19.98 8.02
CA TYR A 285 -12.52 19.39 8.01
C TYR A 285 -12.66 18.27 6.99
N LEU A 286 -12.05 18.44 5.80
CA LEU A 286 -12.07 17.41 4.77
C LEU A 286 -11.32 16.15 5.24
N ILE A 287 -10.15 16.31 5.83
CA ILE A 287 -9.35 15.19 6.38
C ILE A 287 -10.11 14.50 7.53
N ALA A 288 -10.70 15.26 8.47
CA ALA A 288 -11.52 14.71 9.54
C ALA A 288 -12.74 13.95 9.00
N GLY A 289 -13.36 14.47 7.94
CA GLY A 289 -14.47 13.83 7.24
C GLY A 289 -14.07 12.46 6.65
N ILE A 290 -12.90 12.38 6.02
CA ILE A 290 -12.37 11.12 5.49
C ILE A 290 -12.11 10.13 6.63
N PHE A 291 -11.49 10.57 7.74
CA PHE A 291 -11.26 9.70 8.90
C PHE A 291 -12.58 9.22 9.52
N LYS A 292 -13.61 10.05 9.53
CA LYS A 292 -14.94 9.66 10.00
C LYS A 292 -15.58 8.60 9.09
N LEU A 293 -15.39 8.71 7.79
CA LEU A 293 -15.81 7.68 6.84
C LEU A 293 -15.01 6.38 7.04
N TYR A 294 -13.70 6.44 7.34
CA TYR A 294 -12.90 5.28 7.69
C TYR A 294 -13.37 4.60 8.99
N GLU A 295 -13.77 5.39 10.00
CA GLU A 295 -14.37 4.86 11.22
C GLU A 295 -15.66 4.08 10.93
N LYS A 296 -16.52 4.59 10.03
CA LYS A 296 -17.73 3.88 9.58
C LYS A 296 -17.39 2.58 8.86
N LEU A 297 -16.42 2.57 7.93
CA LEU A 297 -16.00 1.36 7.24
C LEU A 297 -15.55 0.24 8.19
N ASN A 298 -14.90 0.61 9.31
CA ASN A 298 -14.43 -0.37 10.29
C ASN A 298 -15.52 -0.92 11.20
N LYS A 299 -16.67 -0.25 11.33
CA LYS A 299 -17.80 -0.68 12.17
C LYS A 299 -18.73 -1.70 11.49
N PHE A 300 -18.74 -1.74 10.15
CA PHE A 300 -19.62 -2.62 9.40
C PHE A 300 -19.07 -4.04 9.20
N PHE A 301 -17.92 -4.34 9.76
CA PHE A 301 -17.22 -5.63 9.65
C PHE A 301 -16.47 -5.98 10.94
#